data_af11a6d0aa3c621d07a641ab80b5b457
#
_entry.id   af11a6d0aa3c621d07a641ab80b5b457
#
_cell.length_a   1.000
_cell.length_b   1.000
_cell.length_c   1.000
_cell.angle_alpha   90.00
_cell.angle_beta   90.00
_cell.angle_gamma   90.00
#
_symmetry.space_group_name_H-M   'P 1'
#
loop_
_entity.id
_entity.type
_entity.pdbx_description
1 polymer ?
#
loop_
_entity_poly.entity_id
_entity_poly.type
_entity_poly.pdbx_seq_one_letter_code
_entity_poly.pdbx_strand_id
1 'polypeptide(L)'
;MQRTFIILPEFDKNWKSMGLSDEDLRRLENLILQDPEAGALMQGTGGMRKLRFAFENRGKSGSARVCYVDFVLRETVFLITAYPKNEKENLSKAERNNIRKVIECLEHTVRS
;
A
#
# COMPACT_ATOMS: atom_id res chain seq x y z
N MET A 1 1.63 17.03 7.58
CA MET A 1 1.88 16.60 6.20
C MET A 1 0.56 16.27 5.54
N GLN A 2 0.36 16.71 4.32
CA GLN A 2 -0.89 16.47 3.59
C GLN A 2 -0.70 15.42 2.51
N ARG A 3 -1.70 14.55 2.38
CA ARG A 3 -1.76 13.57 1.29
C ARG A 3 -3.22 13.28 0.96
N THR A 4 -3.48 13.11 -0.33
CA THR A 4 -4.73 12.51 -0.79
C THR A 4 -4.49 11.02 -0.97
N PHE A 5 -5.34 10.20 -0.37
CA PHE A 5 -5.23 8.75 -0.50
C PHE A 5 -6.20 8.26 -1.56
N ILE A 6 -5.67 7.53 -2.54
CA ILE A 6 -6.48 6.89 -3.58
C ILE A 6 -6.36 5.39 -3.41
N ILE A 7 -7.48 4.73 -3.23
CA ILE A 7 -7.54 3.30 -2.95
C ILE A 7 -7.86 2.57 -4.23
N LEU A 8 -6.94 1.70 -4.68
CA LEU A 8 -7.18 0.92 -5.88
C LEU A 8 -8.13 -0.24 -5.58
N PRO A 9 -8.89 -0.71 -6.58
CA PRO A 9 -9.88 -1.77 -6.36
C PRO A 9 -9.31 -3.04 -5.75
N GLU A 10 -8.12 -3.45 -6.15
CA GLU A 10 -7.49 -4.64 -5.58
C GLU A 10 -7.20 -4.45 -4.09
N PHE A 11 -6.71 -3.29 -3.70
CA PHE A 11 -6.47 -2.98 -2.29
C PHE A 11 -7.78 -3.10 -1.50
N ASP A 12 -8.82 -2.44 -1.98
CA ASP A 12 -10.11 -2.42 -1.29
C ASP A 12 -10.68 -3.83 -1.10
N LYS A 13 -10.64 -4.63 -2.16
CA LYS A 13 -11.11 -6.01 -2.12
C LYS A 13 -10.34 -6.83 -1.09
N ASN A 14 -9.03 -6.75 -1.12
CA ASN A 14 -8.18 -7.53 -0.22
C ASN A 14 -8.31 -7.06 1.22
N TRP A 15 -8.43 -5.75 1.43
CA TRP A 15 -8.61 -5.16 2.75
C TRP A 15 -9.86 -5.71 3.41
N LYS A 16 -10.97 -5.70 2.68
CA LYS A 16 -12.24 -6.22 3.16
C LYS A 16 -12.19 -7.72 3.40
N SER A 17 -11.52 -8.46 2.53
CA SER A 17 -11.43 -9.91 2.67
C SER A 17 -10.62 -10.32 3.91
N MET A 18 -9.72 -9.46 4.38
CA MET A 18 -9.00 -9.67 5.63
C MET A 18 -9.82 -9.27 6.87
N GLY A 19 -11.04 -8.78 6.66
CA GLY A 19 -11.89 -8.33 7.76
C GLY A 19 -11.46 -7.00 8.36
N LEU A 20 -10.70 -6.21 7.64
CA LEU A 20 -10.24 -4.91 8.12
C LEU A 20 -11.31 -3.85 7.86
N SER A 21 -11.47 -2.95 8.82
CA SER A 21 -12.53 -1.94 8.82
C SER A 21 -12.06 -0.60 8.30
N ASP A 22 -12.99 0.34 8.20
CA ASP A 22 -12.67 1.73 7.86
C ASP A 22 -11.82 2.38 8.95
N GLU A 23 -12.02 2.00 10.21
CA GLU A 23 -11.17 2.50 11.30
C GLU A 23 -9.74 2.02 11.15
N ASP A 24 -9.56 0.74 10.75
CA ASP A 24 -8.24 0.20 10.46
C ASP A 24 -7.60 0.97 9.31
N LEU A 25 -8.39 1.32 8.30
CA LEU A 25 -7.88 2.09 7.16
C LEU A 25 -7.39 3.47 7.60
N ARG A 26 -8.14 4.15 8.46
CA ARG A 26 -7.70 5.46 8.99
C ARG A 26 -6.41 5.33 9.77
N ARG A 27 -6.27 4.26 10.55
CA ARG A 27 -5.04 4.01 11.29
C ARG A 27 -3.86 3.81 10.35
N LEU A 28 -4.07 3.08 9.25
CA LEU A 28 -3.05 2.91 8.22
C LEU A 28 -2.68 4.24 7.58
N GLU A 29 -3.67 5.03 7.20
CA GLU A 29 -3.43 6.34 6.58
C GLU A 29 -2.64 7.25 7.51
N ASN A 30 -2.95 7.24 8.80
CA ASN A 30 -2.22 8.05 9.78
C ASN A 30 -0.77 7.59 9.92
N LEU A 31 -0.52 6.29 9.87
CA LEU A 31 0.85 5.76 9.90
C LEU A 31 1.66 6.27 8.72
N ILE A 32 1.07 6.25 7.53
CA ILE A 32 1.74 6.73 6.33
C ILE A 32 1.95 8.25 6.38
N LEU A 33 0.95 8.98 6.89
CA LEU A 33 1.08 10.45 7.03
C LEU A 33 2.21 10.83 7.98
N GLN A 34 2.42 10.06 9.05
CA GLN A 34 3.49 10.33 10.00
C GLN A 34 4.87 10.10 9.38
N ASP A 35 4.98 9.12 8.50
CA ASP A 35 6.23 8.80 7.83
C ASP A 35 5.94 8.11 6.50
N PRO A 36 5.84 8.86 5.41
CA PRO A 36 5.56 8.27 4.09
C PRO A 36 6.63 7.28 3.62
N GLU A 37 7.82 7.33 4.21
CA GLU A 37 8.90 6.41 3.88
C GLU A 37 9.00 5.23 4.86
N ALA A 38 8.00 5.03 5.71
CA ALA A 38 8.00 3.95 6.70
C ALA A 38 8.07 2.57 6.05
N GLY A 39 7.43 2.39 4.90
CA GLY A 39 7.51 1.14 4.16
C GLY A 39 8.84 0.99 3.43
N ALA A 40 9.35 -0.25 3.38
CA ALA A 40 10.59 -0.54 2.67
C ALA A 40 10.38 -0.40 1.16
N LEU A 41 11.30 0.28 0.50
CA LEU A 41 11.24 0.45 -0.95
C LEU A 41 11.49 -0.88 -1.63
N MET A 42 10.61 -1.24 -2.57
CA MET A 42 10.73 -2.49 -3.33
C MET A 42 11.38 -2.21 -4.67
N GLN A 43 12.54 -2.83 -4.89
CA GLN A 43 13.28 -2.62 -6.12
C GLN A 43 12.52 -3.14 -7.34
N GLY A 44 12.67 -2.44 -8.46
CA GLY A 44 12.07 -2.84 -9.72
C GLY A 44 10.59 -2.56 -9.85
N THR A 45 10.00 -1.80 -8.92
CA THR A 45 8.56 -1.52 -8.92
C THR A 45 8.21 -0.09 -9.32
N GLY A 46 9.21 0.77 -9.52
CA GLY A 46 8.95 2.17 -9.83
C GLY A 46 8.59 3.03 -8.63
N GLY A 47 8.93 2.57 -7.43
CA GLY A 47 8.76 3.36 -6.21
C GLY A 47 7.74 2.83 -5.21
N MET A 48 7.27 1.60 -5.40
CA MET A 48 6.34 1.01 -4.44
C MET A 48 7.05 0.67 -3.13
N ARG A 49 6.37 0.94 -2.01
CA ARG A 49 6.85 0.60 -0.68
C ARG A 49 5.95 -0.47 -0.07
N LYS A 50 6.54 -1.30 0.77
CA LYS A 50 5.83 -2.37 1.48
C LYS A 50 5.90 -2.08 2.97
N LEU A 51 4.76 -1.95 3.61
CA LEU A 51 4.62 -1.61 5.01
C LEU A 51 3.96 -2.76 5.76
N ARG A 52 4.50 -3.11 6.94
CA ARG A 52 3.85 -4.06 7.82
C ARG A 52 2.77 -3.34 8.62
N PHE A 53 1.54 -3.83 8.55
CA PHE A 53 0.42 -3.29 9.29
C PHE A 53 -0.07 -4.33 10.29
N ALA A 54 0.17 -4.08 11.57
CA ALA A 54 -0.22 -5.02 12.62
C ALA A 54 -1.73 -4.98 12.87
N PHE A 55 -2.33 -6.15 13.06
CA PHE A 55 -3.74 -6.23 13.43
C PHE A 55 -3.88 -5.85 14.90
N GLU A 56 -4.90 -5.07 15.22
CA GLU A 56 -5.20 -4.68 16.58
C GLU A 56 -6.59 -5.19 16.99
N ASN A 57 -6.78 -5.41 18.28
CA ASN A 57 -8.07 -5.73 18.88
C ASN A 57 -8.72 -7.00 18.33
N ARG A 58 -7.90 -7.96 17.91
CA ARG A 58 -8.44 -9.21 17.34
C ARG A 58 -8.07 -10.45 18.14
N GLY A 59 -7.39 -10.28 19.28
CA GLY A 59 -6.95 -11.42 20.07
C GLY A 59 -5.99 -12.33 19.30
N LYS A 60 -5.49 -11.89 18.17
CA LYS A 60 -4.55 -12.64 17.32
C LYS A 60 -3.33 -11.80 17.03
N SER A 61 -2.18 -12.44 17.10
CA SER A 61 -0.98 -11.83 16.56
C SER A 61 -1.01 -12.07 15.05
N GLY A 62 -0.85 -11.01 14.30
CA GLY A 62 -0.83 -11.11 12.86
C GLY A 62 -0.67 -9.75 12.23
N SER A 63 -0.40 -9.75 10.95
CA SER A 63 -0.21 -8.51 10.23
C SER A 63 -0.52 -8.70 8.76
N ALA A 64 -0.77 -7.57 8.10
CA ALA A 64 -0.86 -7.49 6.66
C ALA A 64 0.38 -6.82 6.13
N ARG A 65 0.68 -7.07 4.87
CA ARG A 65 1.60 -6.26 4.10
C ARG A 65 0.77 -5.30 3.25
N VAL A 66 1.10 -4.03 3.34
CA VAL A 66 0.43 -2.98 2.58
C VAL A 66 1.41 -2.42 1.57
N CYS A 67 1.03 -2.40 0.31
CA CYS A 67 1.87 -1.87 -0.75
C CYS A 67 1.28 -0.56 -1.26
N TYR A 68 2.10 0.49 -1.25
CA TYR A 68 1.66 1.82 -1.63
C TYR A 68 2.77 2.56 -2.36
N VAL A 69 2.39 3.60 -3.10
CA VAL A 69 3.36 4.52 -3.70
C VAL A 69 3.00 5.95 -3.28
N ASP A 70 4.03 6.73 -2.94
CA ASP A 70 3.86 8.12 -2.54
C ASP A 70 4.43 9.05 -3.62
N PHE A 71 3.54 9.74 -4.32
CA PHE A 71 3.94 10.77 -5.27
C PHE A 71 4.03 12.10 -4.52
N VAL A 72 5.21 12.39 -4.00
CA VAL A 72 5.46 13.50 -3.09
C VAL A 72 5.04 14.85 -3.69
N LEU A 73 5.42 15.11 -4.94
CA LEU A 73 5.14 16.38 -5.59
C LEU A 73 3.64 16.61 -5.84
N ARG A 74 2.86 15.53 -5.86
CA ARG A 74 1.42 15.60 -6.07
C ARG A 74 0.63 15.39 -4.78
N GLU A 75 1.33 15.24 -3.67
CA GLU A 75 0.72 14.99 -2.36
C GLU A 75 -0.31 13.87 -2.42
N THR A 76 -0.01 12.81 -3.17
CA THR A 76 -0.94 11.72 -3.42
C THR A 76 -0.29 10.37 -3.11
N VAL A 77 -0.99 9.56 -2.32
CA VAL A 77 -0.60 8.19 -2.03
C VAL A 77 -1.62 7.26 -2.67
N PHE A 78 -1.15 6.31 -3.48
CA PHE A 78 -1.99 5.23 -3.99
C PHE A 78 -1.79 4.00 -3.12
N LEU A 79 -2.89 3.50 -2.56
CA LEU A 79 -2.89 2.22 -1.87
C LEU A 79 -3.14 1.15 -2.93
N ILE A 80 -2.09 0.38 -3.26
CA ILE A 80 -2.09 -0.48 -4.44
C ILE A 80 -2.66 -1.85 -4.15
N THR A 81 -2.14 -2.52 -3.12
CA THR A 81 -2.60 -3.85 -2.73
C THR A 81 -2.26 -4.12 -1.28
N ALA A 82 -2.90 -5.13 -0.72
CA ALA A 82 -2.60 -5.62 0.62
C ALA A 82 -2.83 -7.12 0.65
N TYR A 83 -2.11 -7.82 1.52
CA TYR A 83 -2.26 -9.26 1.66
C TYR A 83 -1.78 -9.70 3.06
N PRO A 84 -2.29 -10.85 3.57
CA PRO A 84 -1.82 -11.37 4.85
C PRO A 84 -0.34 -11.72 4.77
N LYS A 85 0.38 -11.50 5.86
CA LYS A 85 1.82 -11.73 5.94
C LYS A 85 2.23 -13.12 5.49
N ASN A 86 1.46 -14.13 5.86
CA ASN A 86 1.83 -15.52 5.60
C ASN A 86 1.40 -16.02 4.22
N GLU A 87 0.72 -15.21 3.43
CA GLU A 87 0.23 -15.62 2.14
C GLU A 87 1.28 -15.45 1.04
N LYS A 88 2.15 -14.44 1.19
CA LYS A 88 3.12 -14.10 0.16
C LYS A 88 4.30 -13.36 0.79
N GLU A 89 5.50 -13.90 0.57
CA GLU A 89 6.71 -13.29 1.12
C GLU A 89 7.32 -12.27 0.16
N ASN A 90 7.49 -12.66 -1.09
CA ASN A 90 8.16 -11.84 -2.08
C ASN A 90 7.40 -11.82 -3.39
N LEU A 91 7.53 -10.72 -4.12
CA LEU A 91 6.99 -10.61 -5.46
C LEU A 91 7.94 -11.23 -6.46
N SER A 92 7.39 -11.91 -7.46
CA SER A 92 8.18 -12.42 -8.57
C SER A 92 8.65 -11.25 -9.45
N LYS A 93 9.61 -11.52 -10.33
CA LYS A 93 10.07 -10.51 -11.29
C LYS A 93 8.93 -10.05 -12.20
N ALA A 94 8.09 -10.97 -12.64
CA ALA A 94 6.94 -10.64 -13.48
C ALA A 94 5.95 -9.74 -12.74
N GLU A 95 5.68 -10.04 -11.47
CA GLU A 95 4.81 -9.20 -10.65
C GLU A 95 5.38 -7.79 -10.47
N ARG A 96 6.68 -7.69 -10.22
CA ARG A 96 7.33 -6.38 -10.08
C ARG A 96 7.25 -5.58 -11.37
N ASN A 97 7.45 -6.22 -12.51
CA ASN A 97 7.35 -5.55 -13.80
C ASN A 97 5.94 -5.03 -14.05
N ASN A 98 4.92 -5.81 -13.71
CA ASN A 98 3.54 -5.40 -13.85
C ASN A 98 3.22 -4.21 -12.95
N ILE A 99 3.69 -4.26 -11.71
CA ILE A 99 3.50 -3.18 -10.75
C ILE A 99 4.16 -1.90 -11.25
N ARG A 100 5.38 -2.01 -11.78
CA ARG A 100 6.07 -0.84 -12.32
C ARG A 100 5.26 -0.19 -13.44
N LYS A 101 4.66 -0.98 -14.32
CA LYS A 101 3.80 -0.46 -15.38
C LYS A 101 2.58 0.26 -14.83
N VAL A 102 1.96 -0.32 -13.80
CA VAL A 102 0.82 0.31 -13.14
C VAL A 102 1.24 1.65 -12.53
N ILE A 103 2.36 1.69 -11.84
CA ILE A 103 2.84 2.91 -11.20
C ILE A 103 3.17 3.98 -12.22
N GLU A 104 3.77 3.61 -13.35
CA GLU A 104 4.02 4.55 -14.44
C GLU A 104 2.71 5.15 -14.96
N CYS A 105 1.67 4.33 -15.11
CA CYS A 105 0.36 4.83 -15.50
C CYS A 105 -0.24 5.77 -14.46
N LEU A 106 -0.13 5.42 -13.19
CA LEU A 106 -0.63 6.27 -12.10
C LEU A 106 0.10 7.61 -12.08
N GLU A 107 1.41 7.59 -12.29
CA GLU A 107 2.20 8.82 -12.33
C GLU A 107 1.73 9.74 -13.45
N HIS A 108 1.46 9.19 -14.62
CA HIS A 108 0.92 9.97 -15.73
C HIS A 108 -0.43 10.57 -15.37
N THR A 109 -1.28 9.82 -14.72
CA THR A 109 -2.61 10.27 -14.31
C THR A 109 -2.54 11.49 -13.41
N VAL A 110 -1.66 11.48 -12.42
CA VAL A 110 -1.56 12.60 -11.47
C VAL A 110 -0.78 13.79 -12.02
N ARG A 111 -0.05 13.60 -13.10
CA ARG A 111 0.70 14.69 -13.75
C ARG A 111 -0.15 15.51 -14.72
N SER A 112 -1.23 14.96 -15.20
CA SER A 112 -2.09 15.65 -16.19
C SER A 112 -3.09 16.59 -15.58
#